data_fb0ecd4798779017f746846701a79e64
#
_entry.id   fb0ecd4798779017f746846701a79e64
#
_cell.length_a   1.000
_cell.length_b   1.000
_cell.length_c   1.000
_cell.angle_alpha   90.00
_cell.angle_beta   90.00
_cell.angle_gamma   90.00
#
_symmetry.space_group_name_H-M   'P 1'
#
loop_
_entity.id
_entity.type
_entity.pdbx_description
1 polymer ?
#
loop_
_entity_poly.entity_id
_entity_poly.type
_entity_poly.pdbx_seq_one_letter_code
_entity_poly.pdbx_strand_id
1 'polypeptide(L)'
;MDKIAVLIPCYNEEMTIYKVVSDFRRVLPEAVVYVYDNNSRDRTVEEALRAGAVVRREYKQGKGNVIRRMFREIDAQCYVMTDGDDTYPAEDAPEMVRMVLERGSDMVVGDRLSSTYFTENKRPFHNFGNSLVRKMINVIFHTDIKDIMTGYRAFSYSFVKSFPVISKGFEIETEMSIHAVDKNMLVENVVIGYRDRPQGSESKLNTISDGTKVLRTIVRLFRDYKPMSFFGILAGMLAVLAIAFFIPVFVEYTKTGLVSRFPTLFMCGFTMLAAIQAFFAGMILQTMKMKNLQDFEMELQHINTRYAELMEKE
;
A
#
# COMPACT_ATOMS: atom_id res chain seq x y z
N MET A 1 -14.55 -22.33 -6.99
CA MET A 1 -13.88 -21.03 -6.76
C MET A 1 -14.50 -20.01 -7.72
N ASP A 2 -14.75 -18.74 -7.30
CA ASP A 2 -15.32 -17.76 -8.21
C ASP A 2 -14.37 -17.42 -9.35
N LYS A 3 -14.88 -17.22 -10.57
CA LYS A 3 -14.04 -16.72 -11.67
C LYS A 3 -13.64 -15.28 -11.42
N ILE A 4 -14.60 -14.43 -11.01
CA ILE A 4 -14.38 -13.02 -10.67
C ILE A 4 -15.12 -12.71 -9.37
N ALA A 5 -14.42 -12.14 -8.39
CA ALA A 5 -15.02 -11.62 -7.17
C ALA A 5 -14.89 -10.08 -7.13
N VAL A 6 -16.00 -9.36 -7.09
CA VAL A 6 -16.00 -7.91 -6.85
C VAL A 6 -16.10 -7.67 -5.34
N LEU A 7 -15.13 -6.96 -4.78
CA LEU A 7 -14.99 -6.74 -3.35
C LEU A 7 -15.30 -5.26 -3.00
N ILE A 8 -16.36 -5.03 -2.24
CA ILE A 8 -16.83 -3.69 -1.89
C ILE A 8 -16.87 -3.54 -0.37
N PRO A 9 -15.84 -2.93 0.27
CA PRO A 9 -15.89 -2.56 1.67
C PRO A 9 -16.83 -1.35 1.85
N CYS A 10 -17.83 -1.44 2.74
CA CYS A 10 -18.85 -0.43 2.92
C CYS A 10 -18.95 0.05 4.37
N TYR A 11 -19.19 1.36 4.52
CA TYR A 11 -19.57 1.98 5.81
C TYR A 11 -20.41 3.23 5.56
N ASN A 12 -21.74 3.15 5.83
CA ASN A 12 -22.72 4.20 5.60
C ASN A 12 -22.70 4.70 4.14
N GLU A 13 -23.11 3.83 3.20
CA GLU A 13 -23.16 4.09 1.76
C GLU A 13 -24.57 3.76 1.20
N GLU A 14 -25.65 3.94 1.96
CA GLU A 14 -27.03 3.61 1.55
C GLU A 14 -27.46 4.30 0.25
N MET A 15 -26.93 5.49 -0.04
CA MET A 15 -27.28 6.27 -1.21
C MET A 15 -26.69 5.72 -2.53
N THR A 16 -25.60 4.99 -2.47
CA THR A 16 -24.77 4.64 -3.63
C THR A 16 -24.65 3.15 -3.85
N ILE A 17 -24.65 2.35 -2.79
CA ILE A 17 -24.31 0.93 -2.85
C ILE A 17 -25.22 0.12 -3.78
N TYR A 18 -26.52 0.43 -3.86
CA TYR A 18 -27.45 -0.24 -4.78
C TYR A 18 -26.99 -0.09 -6.22
N LYS A 19 -26.69 1.16 -6.63
CA LYS A 19 -26.21 1.47 -7.98
C LYS A 19 -24.89 0.80 -8.27
N VAL A 20 -23.90 0.90 -7.36
CA VAL A 20 -22.56 0.29 -7.51
C VAL A 20 -22.69 -1.21 -7.76
N VAL A 21 -23.41 -1.93 -6.90
CA VAL A 21 -23.63 -3.39 -7.06
C VAL A 21 -24.31 -3.70 -8.39
N SER A 22 -25.36 -2.95 -8.76
CA SER A 22 -26.12 -3.18 -9.99
C SER A 22 -25.26 -2.94 -11.23
N ASP A 23 -24.42 -1.89 -11.23
CA ASP A 23 -23.50 -1.58 -12.33
C ASP A 23 -22.45 -2.67 -12.52
N PHE A 24 -21.82 -3.15 -11.43
CA PHE A 24 -20.84 -4.25 -11.53
C PHE A 24 -21.48 -5.55 -12.00
N ARG A 25 -22.68 -5.89 -11.54
CA ARG A 25 -23.40 -7.08 -12.02
C ARG A 25 -23.78 -7.00 -13.51
N ARG A 26 -24.09 -5.80 -13.99
CA ARG A 26 -24.38 -5.54 -15.42
C ARG A 26 -23.13 -5.67 -16.28
N VAL A 27 -22.00 -5.13 -15.82
CA VAL A 27 -20.76 -5.05 -16.60
C VAL A 27 -19.96 -6.35 -16.53
N LEU A 28 -19.99 -7.03 -15.37
CA LEU A 28 -19.33 -8.31 -15.13
C LEU A 28 -20.36 -9.37 -14.71
N PRO A 29 -21.18 -9.90 -15.64
CA PRO A 29 -22.28 -10.82 -15.31
C PRO A 29 -21.81 -12.15 -14.72
N GLU A 30 -20.56 -12.54 -14.95
CA GLU A 30 -19.93 -13.75 -14.39
C GLU A 30 -19.36 -13.52 -12.97
N ALA A 31 -19.36 -12.28 -12.48
CA ALA A 31 -18.77 -11.95 -11.19
C ALA A 31 -19.75 -12.15 -10.04
N VAL A 32 -19.23 -12.62 -8.92
CA VAL A 32 -19.92 -12.56 -7.63
C VAL A 32 -19.57 -11.26 -6.94
N VAL A 33 -20.57 -10.44 -6.61
CA VAL A 33 -20.38 -9.15 -5.93
C VAL A 33 -20.52 -9.33 -4.43
N TYR A 34 -19.44 -9.10 -3.71
CA TYR A 34 -19.35 -9.19 -2.25
C TYR A 34 -19.34 -7.79 -1.62
N VAL A 35 -20.29 -7.52 -0.76
CA VAL A 35 -20.33 -6.31 0.07
C VAL A 35 -20.03 -6.69 1.51
N TYR A 36 -18.99 -6.10 2.09
CA TYR A 36 -18.67 -6.27 3.51
C TYR A 36 -19.01 -5.01 4.28
N ASP A 37 -20.07 -5.10 5.07
CA ASP A 37 -20.50 -4.02 5.95
C ASP A 37 -19.58 -3.88 7.17
N ASN A 38 -19.09 -2.68 7.39
CA ASN A 38 -18.21 -2.35 8.53
C ASN A 38 -18.94 -1.53 9.60
N ASN A 39 -20.04 -2.08 10.13
CA ASN A 39 -20.89 -1.50 11.15
C ASN A 39 -21.66 -0.24 10.69
N SER A 40 -22.24 -0.25 9.50
CA SER A 40 -23.13 0.80 9.03
C SER A 40 -24.35 0.96 9.95
N ARG A 41 -24.83 2.19 10.05
CA ARG A 41 -25.99 2.57 10.87
C ARG A 41 -27.19 3.00 10.03
N ASP A 42 -27.02 3.01 8.72
CA ASP A 42 -28.00 3.33 7.71
C ASP A 42 -28.50 2.07 7.01
N ARG A 43 -29.17 2.19 5.88
CA ARG A 43 -29.71 1.05 5.11
C ARG A 43 -28.73 0.44 4.12
N THR A 44 -27.41 0.64 4.28
CA THR A 44 -26.38 0.09 3.37
C THR A 44 -26.57 -1.40 3.13
N VAL A 45 -26.78 -2.20 4.18
CA VAL A 45 -26.96 -3.66 4.09
C VAL A 45 -28.21 -4.04 3.29
N GLU A 46 -29.34 -3.38 3.55
CA GLU A 46 -30.61 -3.62 2.87
C GLU A 46 -30.50 -3.32 1.38
N GLU A 47 -29.90 -2.18 1.03
CA GLU A 47 -29.70 -1.75 -0.36
C GLU A 47 -28.74 -2.68 -1.12
N ALA A 48 -27.68 -3.13 -0.48
CA ALA A 48 -26.74 -4.09 -1.08
C ALA A 48 -27.40 -5.46 -1.36
N LEU A 49 -28.20 -5.98 -0.41
CA LEU A 49 -28.98 -7.22 -0.59
C LEU A 49 -30.02 -7.07 -1.71
N ARG A 50 -30.74 -5.94 -1.76
CA ARG A 50 -31.72 -5.65 -2.80
C ARG A 50 -31.09 -5.61 -4.20
N ALA A 51 -29.86 -5.11 -4.32
CA ALA A 51 -29.10 -5.13 -5.56
C ALA A 51 -28.54 -6.51 -5.93
N GLY A 52 -28.64 -7.51 -5.04
CA GLY A 52 -28.25 -8.89 -5.26
C GLY A 52 -26.78 -9.18 -4.94
N ALA A 53 -26.17 -8.41 -4.02
CA ALA A 53 -24.84 -8.70 -3.50
C ALA A 53 -24.88 -9.82 -2.44
N VAL A 54 -23.76 -10.54 -2.30
CA VAL A 54 -23.47 -11.38 -1.13
C VAL A 54 -22.97 -10.49 -0.01
N VAL A 55 -23.80 -10.27 1.03
CA VAL A 55 -23.45 -9.35 2.11
C VAL A 55 -22.88 -10.12 3.31
N ARG A 56 -21.74 -9.65 3.82
CA ARG A 56 -21.12 -10.11 5.07
C ARG A 56 -20.77 -8.93 5.97
N ARG A 57 -20.50 -9.19 7.26
CA ARG A 57 -20.24 -8.13 8.22
C ARG A 57 -18.87 -8.28 8.88
N GLU A 58 -18.07 -7.19 8.89
CA GLU A 58 -16.85 -7.11 9.68
C GLU A 58 -17.06 -6.18 10.88
N TYR A 59 -16.94 -6.74 12.08
CA TYR A 59 -17.20 -6.02 13.34
C TYR A 59 -16.04 -5.11 13.77
N LYS A 60 -14.81 -5.39 13.34
CA LYS A 60 -13.67 -4.53 13.64
C LYS A 60 -13.66 -3.35 12.68
N GLN A 61 -13.85 -2.14 13.23
CA GLN A 61 -13.90 -0.92 12.42
C GLN A 61 -12.58 -0.67 11.70
N GLY A 62 -12.65 -0.31 10.41
CA GLY A 62 -11.54 0.09 9.56
C GLY A 62 -11.45 -0.70 8.25
N LYS A 63 -11.22 0.00 7.14
CA LYS A 63 -11.14 -0.55 5.77
C LYS A 63 -10.17 -1.73 5.67
N GLY A 64 -8.97 -1.62 6.27
CA GLY A 64 -7.99 -2.70 6.28
C GLY A 64 -8.48 -3.97 6.98
N ASN A 65 -9.29 -3.86 8.05
CA ASN A 65 -9.88 -5.04 8.70
C ASN A 65 -10.88 -5.75 7.78
N VAL A 66 -11.69 -4.97 7.05
CA VAL A 66 -12.63 -5.48 6.05
C VAL A 66 -11.90 -6.23 4.95
N ILE A 67 -10.89 -5.61 4.34
CA ILE A 67 -10.11 -6.22 3.25
C ILE A 67 -9.40 -7.49 3.73
N ARG A 68 -8.84 -7.48 4.96
CA ARG A 68 -8.24 -8.69 5.56
C ARG A 68 -9.22 -9.85 5.61
N ARG A 69 -10.47 -9.58 5.98
CA ARG A 69 -11.51 -10.60 6.05
C ARG A 69 -11.91 -11.10 4.67
N MET A 70 -12.13 -10.18 3.72
CA MET A 70 -12.43 -10.52 2.32
C MET A 70 -11.37 -11.44 1.72
N PHE A 71 -10.09 -11.09 1.83
CA PHE A 71 -8.96 -11.84 1.28
C PHE A 71 -8.81 -13.24 1.89
N ARG A 72 -9.24 -13.41 3.14
CA ARG A 72 -9.22 -14.72 3.82
C ARG A 72 -10.41 -15.62 3.44
N GLU A 73 -11.59 -15.04 3.26
CA GLU A 73 -12.84 -15.78 3.13
C GLU A 73 -13.22 -16.09 1.67
N ILE A 74 -12.70 -15.33 0.71
CA ILE A 74 -13.09 -15.43 -0.69
C ILE A 74 -11.95 -16.02 -1.50
N ASP A 75 -12.28 -17.10 -2.28
CA ASP A 75 -11.39 -17.69 -3.26
C ASP A 75 -11.92 -17.38 -4.67
N ALA A 76 -11.14 -16.64 -5.46
CA ALA A 76 -11.47 -16.27 -6.84
C ALA A 76 -10.22 -16.24 -7.73
N GLN A 77 -10.38 -16.44 -9.04
CA GLN A 77 -9.27 -16.33 -10.00
C GLN A 77 -8.82 -14.86 -10.16
N CYS A 78 -9.79 -13.94 -10.18
CA CYS A 78 -9.55 -12.51 -10.23
C CYS A 78 -10.42 -11.78 -9.18
N TYR A 79 -9.81 -10.83 -8.50
CA TYR A 79 -10.50 -9.97 -7.53
C TYR A 79 -10.52 -8.54 -8.04
N VAL A 80 -11.68 -7.90 -8.04
CA VAL A 80 -11.83 -6.48 -8.33
C VAL A 80 -12.26 -5.76 -7.08
N MET A 81 -11.41 -4.92 -6.51
CA MET A 81 -11.71 -4.10 -5.34
C MET A 81 -12.16 -2.71 -5.78
N THR A 82 -13.25 -2.21 -5.21
CA THR A 82 -13.78 -0.86 -5.46
C THR A 82 -14.41 -0.30 -4.18
N ASP A 83 -14.59 1.03 -4.13
CA ASP A 83 -15.31 1.69 -3.04
C ASP A 83 -16.83 1.68 -3.28
N GLY A 84 -17.62 1.74 -2.22
CA GLY A 84 -19.09 1.72 -2.29
C GLY A 84 -19.74 3.09 -2.60
N ASP A 85 -18.96 4.14 -2.87
CA ASP A 85 -19.38 5.55 -2.96
C ASP A 85 -19.66 6.06 -4.38
N ASP A 86 -19.74 5.16 -5.37
CA ASP A 86 -19.98 5.44 -6.80
C ASP A 86 -18.94 6.37 -7.47
N THR A 87 -17.75 6.47 -6.92
CA THR A 87 -16.68 7.30 -7.51
C THR A 87 -15.97 6.61 -8.67
N TYR A 88 -16.00 5.28 -8.74
CA TYR A 88 -15.35 4.46 -9.75
C TYR A 88 -16.35 3.84 -10.71
N PRO A 89 -16.25 4.13 -12.03
CA PRO A 89 -17.10 3.51 -13.05
C PRO A 89 -16.86 2.00 -13.14
N ALA A 90 -17.94 1.21 -13.12
CA ALA A 90 -17.84 -0.25 -13.29
C ALA A 90 -17.36 -0.62 -14.71
N GLU A 91 -17.58 0.26 -15.69
CA GLU A 91 -17.22 0.10 -17.10
C GLU A 91 -15.72 -0.11 -17.32
N ASP A 92 -14.87 0.32 -16.40
CA ASP A 92 -13.41 0.15 -16.49
C ASP A 92 -12.94 -1.24 -15.97
N ALA A 93 -13.79 -1.97 -15.23
CA ALA A 93 -13.43 -3.27 -14.63
C ALA A 93 -13.10 -4.37 -15.65
N PRO A 94 -13.78 -4.53 -16.81
CA PRO A 94 -13.48 -5.60 -17.75
C PRO A 94 -12.04 -5.58 -18.24
N GLU A 95 -11.46 -4.41 -18.51
CA GLU A 95 -10.06 -4.30 -18.92
C GLU A 95 -9.11 -4.71 -17.80
N MET A 96 -9.39 -4.30 -16.54
CA MET A 96 -8.60 -4.70 -15.38
C MET A 96 -8.63 -6.22 -15.17
N VAL A 97 -9.81 -6.84 -15.30
CA VAL A 97 -10.00 -8.30 -15.22
C VAL A 97 -9.22 -9.01 -16.32
N ARG A 98 -9.30 -8.51 -17.57
CA ARG A 98 -8.57 -9.06 -18.71
C ARG A 98 -7.06 -9.05 -18.47
N MET A 99 -6.51 -7.97 -17.91
CA MET A 99 -5.09 -7.89 -17.61
C MET A 99 -4.66 -8.91 -16.54
N VAL A 100 -5.49 -9.15 -15.52
CA VAL A 100 -5.20 -10.19 -14.53
C VAL A 100 -5.30 -11.58 -15.13
N LEU A 101 -6.40 -11.92 -15.84
CA LEU A 101 -6.67 -13.29 -16.28
C LEU A 101 -5.89 -13.69 -17.54
N GLU A 102 -5.65 -12.76 -18.48
CA GLU A 102 -5.02 -13.06 -19.77
C GLU A 102 -3.55 -12.69 -19.82
N ARG A 103 -3.13 -11.58 -19.16
CA ARG A 103 -1.74 -11.13 -19.15
C ARG A 103 -0.95 -11.62 -17.93
N GLY A 104 -1.63 -12.16 -16.91
CA GLY A 104 -1.01 -12.63 -15.69
C GLY A 104 -0.57 -11.50 -14.76
N SER A 105 -1.18 -10.31 -14.82
CA SER A 105 -0.87 -9.22 -13.91
C SER A 105 -1.27 -9.61 -12.48
N ASP A 106 -0.35 -9.42 -11.53
CA ASP A 106 -0.63 -9.68 -10.12
C ASP A 106 -1.48 -8.58 -9.49
N MET A 107 -1.24 -7.33 -9.91
CA MET A 107 -2.04 -6.18 -9.49
C MET A 107 -2.22 -5.19 -10.64
N VAL A 108 -3.45 -4.82 -10.92
CA VAL A 108 -3.81 -3.74 -11.84
C VAL A 108 -4.32 -2.56 -11.03
N VAL A 109 -3.71 -1.38 -11.23
CA VAL A 109 -4.02 -0.14 -10.52
C VAL A 109 -4.85 0.77 -11.41
N GLY A 110 -6.03 1.17 -10.96
CA GLY A 110 -6.85 2.17 -11.63
C GLY A 110 -6.25 3.57 -11.47
N ASP A 111 -5.68 4.12 -12.54
CA ASP A 111 -5.08 5.45 -12.57
C ASP A 111 -6.14 6.52 -12.88
N ARG A 112 -6.67 7.14 -11.82
CA ARG A 112 -7.59 8.29 -11.93
C ARG A 112 -6.84 9.60 -12.18
N LEU A 113 -5.56 9.69 -11.82
CA LEU A 113 -4.78 10.94 -11.89
C LEU A 113 -4.42 11.34 -13.33
N SER A 114 -4.36 10.37 -14.25
CA SER A 114 -4.16 10.62 -15.68
C SER A 114 -5.46 10.92 -16.44
N SER A 115 -6.61 10.90 -15.76
CA SER A 115 -7.94 11.20 -16.31
C SER A 115 -8.42 12.61 -15.92
N THR A 116 -9.73 12.79 -15.77
CA THR A 116 -10.41 14.06 -15.41
C THR A 116 -10.30 14.45 -13.95
N TYR A 117 -9.65 13.65 -13.10
CA TYR A 117 -9.57 13.84 -11.63
C TYR A 117 -9.19 15.27 -11.22
N PHE A 118 -8.18 15.89 -11.88
CA PHE A 118 -7.71 17.23 -11.51
C PHE A 118 -8.65 18.36 -11.96
N THR A 119 -9.53 18.11 -12.91
CA THR A 119 -10.55 19.07 -13.36
C THR A 119 -11.74 19.09 -12.39
N GLU A 120 -12.01 17.96 -11.74
CA GLU A 120 -13.17 17.76 -10.87
C GLU A 120 -12.81 17.95 -9.38
N ASN A 121 -11.59 17.61 -8.95
CA ASN A 121 -11.17 17.65 -7.54
C ASN A 121 -10.14 18.78 -7.24
N LYS A 122 -10.61 19.93 -6.78
CA LYS A 122 -9.81 21.14 -6.49
C LYS A 122 -9.22 21.19 -5.06
N ARG A 123 -8.69 20.08 -4.51
CA ARG A 123 -8.08 20.04 -3.16
C ARG A 123 -6.55 20.06 -3.23
N PRO A 124 -5.87 21.25 -3.22
CA PRO A 124 -4.44 21.38 -3.54
C PRO A 124 -3.51 20.64 -2.56
N PHE A 125 -3.80 20.61 -1.27
CA PHE A 125 -2.94 19.99 -0.26
C PHE A 125 -3.00 18.46 -0.28
N HIS A 126 -4.13 17.86 -0.63
CA HIS A 126 -4.29 16.40 -0.74
C HIS A 126 -3.48 15.86 -1.94
N ASN A 127 -3.45 16.59 -3.04
CA ASN A 127 -2.73 16.22 -4.24
C ASN A 127 -1.20 16.26 -4.04
N PHE A 128 -0.69 17.20 -3.23
CA PHE A 128 0.73 17.30 -2.92
C PHE A 128 1.23 16.09 -2.12
N GLY A 129 0.49 15.67 -1.07
CA GLY A 129 0.86 14.50 -0.26
C GLY A 129 0.88 13.21 -1.08
N ASN A 130 -0.14 12.96 -1.91
CA ASN A 130 -0.19 11.81 -2.81
C ASN A 130 0.97 11.82 -3.82
N SER A 131 1.24 12.97 -4.45
CA SER A 131 2.35 13.11 -5.40
C SER A 131 3.71 12.85 -4.75
N LEU A 132 3.92 13.30 -3.52
CA LEU A 132 5.17 13.10 -2.79
C LEU A 132 5.37 11.62 -2.44
N VAL A 133 4.36 10.94 -1.88
CA VAL A 133 4.42 9.51 -1.54
C VAL A 133 4.65 8.68 -2.81
N ARG A 134 3.91 8.95 -3.88
CA ARG A 134 4.07 8.30 -5.19
C ARG A 134 5.50 8.43 -5.71
N LYS A 135 6.03 9.67 -5.75
CA LYS A 135 7.40 9.92 -6.24
C LYS A 135 8.43 9.17 -5.41
N MET A 136 8.28 9.14 -4.08
CA MET A 136 9.20 8.44 -3.19
C MET A 136 9.14 6.93 -3.40
N ILE A 137 7.96 6.33 -3.50
CA ILE A 137 7.82 4.89 -3.76
C ILE A 137 8.44 4.54 -5.11
N ASN A 138 8.12 5.32 -6.15
CA ASN A 138 8.67 5.07 -7.49
C ASN A 138 10.20 5.19 -7.52
N VAL A 139 10.79 6.16 -6.80
CA VAL A 139 12.26 6.31 -6.68
C VAL A 139 12.88 5.17 -5.86
N ILE A 140 12.30 4.83 -4.69
CA ILE A 140 12.85 3.78 -3.80
C ILE A 140 12.81 2.40 -4.46
N PHE A 141 11.73 2.10 -5.19
CA PHE A 141 11.49 0.77 -5.76
C PHE A 141 11.75 0.68 -7.28
N HIS A 142 12.12 1.79 -7.93
CA HIS A 142 12.31 1.87 -9.38
C HIS A 142 11.09 1.40 -10.18
N THR A 143 9.90 1.84 -9.78
CA THR A 143 8.60 1.48 -10.37
C THR A 143 7.90 2.71 -10.93
N ASP A 144 6.80 2.50 -11.69
CA ASP A 144 5.99 3.56 -12.29
C ASP A 144 4.50 3.39 -11.94
N ILE A 145 4.19 3.28 -10.64
CA ILE A 145 2.80 3.30 -10.19
C ILE A 145 2.25 4.72 -10.32
N LYS A 146 1.14 4.87 -11.05
CA LYS A 146 0.56 6.19 -11.36
C LYS A 146 -0.30 6.72 -10.21
N ASP A 147 -1.14 5.88 -9.60
CA ASP A 147 -1.99 6.26 -8.47
C ASP A 147 -1.88 5.25 -7.32
N ILE A 148 -1.18 5.64 -6.25
CA ILE A 148 -0.93 4.76 -5.09
C ILE A 148 -2.13 4.71 -4.13
N MET A 149 -2.96 5.75 -4.12
CA MET A 149 -4.06 5.90 -3.17
C MET A 149 -5.43 5.55 -3.76
N THR A 150 -5.48 5.01 -4.98
CA THR A 150 -6.74 4.54 -5.56
C THR A 150 -7.24 3.29 -4.85
N GLY A 151 -8.55 3.25 -4.55
CA GLY A 151 -9.24 2.07 -4.06
C GLY A 151 -9.65 1.11 -5.19
N TYR A 152 -9.57 1.52 -6.46
CA TYR A 152 -9.97 0.71 -7.61
C TYR A 152 -8.80 -0.11 -8.13
N ARG A 153 -8.82 -1.40 -7.86
CA ARG A 153 -7.73 -2.32 -8.20
C ARG A 153 -8.27 -3.68 -8.58
N ALA A 154 -7.52 -4.39 -9.45
CA ALA A 154 -7.74 -5.80 -9.66
C ALA A 154 -6.50 -6.60 -9.22
N PHE A 155 -6.70 -7.86 -8.77
CA PHE A 155 -5.64 -8.69 -8.21
C PHE A 155 -5.75 -10.12 -8.68
N SER A 156 -4.59 -10.79 -8.79
CA SER A 156 -4.50 -12.24 -8.96
C SER A 156 -4.82 -12.99 -7.65
N TYR A 157 -5.09 -14.28 -7.75
CA TYR A 157 -5.21 -15.17 -6.59
C TYR A 157 -3.93 -15.15 -5.76
N SER A 158 -2.78 -15.23 -6.43
CA SER A 158 -1.46 -15.26 -5.79
C SER A 158 -1.18 -14.00 -5.00
N PHE A 159 -1.54 -12.82 -5.52
CA PHE A 159 -1.44 -11.56 -4.77
C PHE A 159 -2.29 -11.59 -3.52
N VAL A 160 -3.59 -11.91 -3.65
CA VAL A 160 -4.54 -11.85 -2.53
C VAL A 160 -4.18 -12.82 -1.41
N LYS A 161 -3.71 -14.02 -1.74
CA LYS A 161 -3.38 -15.04 -0.75
C LYS A 161 -2.00 -14.86 -0.12
N SER A 162 -1.08 -14.15 -0.79
CA SER A 162 0.24 -13.85 -0.24
C SER A 162 0.31 -12.50 0.50
N PHE A 163 -0.69 -11.64 0.36
CA PHE A 163 -0.67 -10.30 0.95
C PHE A 163 -1.03 -10.30 2.44
N PRO A 164 -0.07 -10.02 3.34
CA PRO A 164 -0.31 -9.94 4.78
C PRO A 164 -0.92 -8.58 5.14
N VAL A 165 -2.24 -8.46 5.18
CA VAL A 165 -2.92 -7.21 5.55
C VAL A 165 -2.60 -6.83 6.99
N ILE A 166 -1.77 -5.80 7.21
CA ILE A 166 -1.33 -5.32 8.53
C ILE A 166 -2.07 -4.03 8.90
N SER A 167 -2.26 -3.14 7.94
CA SER A 167 -2.95 -1.86 8.13
C SER A 167 -4.40 -2.05 8.55
N LYS A 168 -4.88 -1.13 9.39
CA LYS A 168 -6.28 -1.15 9.87
C LYS A 168 -7.17 -0.15 9.12
N GLY A 169 -6.61 0.87 8.50
CA GLY A 169 -7.28 2.00 7.88
C GLY A 169 -7.04 2.12 6.38
N PHE A 170 -7.02 3.36 5.91
CA PHE A 170 -6.84 3.73 4.50
C PHE A 170 -5.37 3.62 4.02
N GLU A 171 -4.43 3.30 4.91
CA GLU A 171 -3.05 3.04 4.53
C GLU A 171 -2.90 1.76 3.70
N ILE A 172 -3.97 0.97 3.61
CA ILE A 172 -4.00 -0.33 2.95
C ILE A 172 -3.68 -0.24 1.46
N GLU A 173 -4.12 0.81 0.76
CA GLU A 173 -3.83 1.01 -0.67
C GLU A 173 -2.33 1.21 -0.91
N THR A 174 -1.68 1.97 -0.03
CA THR A 174 -0.23 2.16 -0.06
C THR A 174 0.51 0.87 0.28
N GLU A 175 0.03 0.12 1.27
CA GLU A 175 0.60 -1.16 1.69
C GLU A 175 0.55 -2.19 0.55
N MET A 176 -0.57 -2.31 -0.17
CA MET A 176 -0.72 -3.16 -1.35
C MET A 176 0.30 -2.81 -2.44
N SER A 177 0.45 -1.52 -2.74
CA SER A 177 1.39 -1.04 -3.76
C SER A 177 2.83 -1.39 -3.41
N ILE A 178 3.22 -1.17 -2.15
CA ILE A 178 4.57 -1.46 -1.67
C ILE A 178 4.83 -2.96 -1.65
N HIS A 179 3.86 -3.76 -1.20
CA HIS A 179 3.98 -5.22 -1.20
C HIS A 179 4.23 -5.76 -2.60
N ALA A 180 3.39 -5.36 -3.58
CA ALA A 180 3.54 -5.80 -4.95
C ALA A 180 4.95 -5.53 -5.50
N VAL A 181 5.45 -4.32 -5.28
CA VAL A 181 6.75 -3.89 -5.79
C VAL A 181 7.92 -4.53 -5.02
N ASP A 182 7.83 -4.62 -3.68
CA ASP A 182 8.87 -5.27 -2.85
C ASP A 182 9.01 -6.76 -3.16
N LYS A 183 7.91 -7.41 -3.54
CA LYS A 183 7.85 -8.84 -3.90
C LYS A 183 8.01 -9.10 -5.40
N ASN A 184 8.41 -8.08 -6.17
CA ASN A 184 8.64 -8.17 -7.62
C ASN A 184 7.45 -8.76 -8.40
N MET A 185 6.23 -8.47 -7.94
CA MET A 185 4.99 -8.87 -8.62
C MET A 185 4.71 -7.97 -9.83
N LEU A 186 4.03 -8.50 -10.85
CA LEU A 186 3.69 -7.75 -12.05
C LEU A 186 2.58 -6.75 -11.76
N VAL A 187 2.93 -5.44 -11.80
CA VAL A 187 2.02 -4.32 -11.57
C VAL A 187 1.80 -3.56 -12.86
N GLU A 188 0.55 -3.42 -13.27
CA GLU A 188 0.16 -2.62 -14.42
C GLU A 188 -0.80 -1.49 -14.01
N ASN A 189 -0.92 -0.44 -14.86
CA ASN A 189 -1.81 0.68 -14.63
C ASN A 189 -2.84 0.75 -15.76
N VAL A 190 -4.09 1.07 -15.43
CA VAL A 190 -5.17 1.35 -16.39
C VAL A 190 -5.74 2.73 -16.08
N VAL A 191 -5.82 3.59 -17.07
CA VAL A 191 -6.50 4.90 -16.92
C VAL A 191 -7.98 4.65 -16.75
N ILE A 192 -8.55 5.12 -15.65
CA ILE A 192 -9.96 4.95 -15.31
C ILE A 192 -10.68 6.28 -15.23
N GLY A 193 -12.00 6.27 -15.44
CA GLY A 193 -12.85 7.40 -15.13
C GLY A 193 -12.90 7.67 -13.61
N TYR A 194 -13.21 8.90 -13.25
CA TYR A 194 -13.50 9.28 -11.86
C TYR A 194 -14.75 10.16 -11.85
N ARG A 195 -15.65 9.87 -10.91
CA ARG A 195 -16.91 10.63 -10.73
C ARG A 195 -16.87 11.31 -9.37
N ASP A 196 -17.40 12.52 -9.28
CA ASP A 196 -17.63 13.16 -8.00
C ASP A 196 -18.68 12.40 -7.18
N ARG A 197 -18.51 12.38 -5.89
CA ARG A 197 -19.50 11.79 -4.98
C ARG A 197 -20.84 12.51 -5.12
N PRO A 198 -21.97 11.78 -5.03
CA PRO A 198 -23.29 12.39 -4.98
C PRO A 198 -23.39 13.41 -3.82
N GLN A 199 -24.18 14.47 -4.02
CA GLN A 199 -24.42 15.46 -2.98
C GLN A 199 -25.02 14.80 -1.73
N GLY A 200 -24.43 15.05 -0.56
CA GLY A 200 -24.80 14.45 0.72
C GLY A 200 -23.89 13.33 1.21
N SER A 201 -22.95 12.85 0.40
CA SER A 201 -21.91 11.91 0.87
C SER A 201 -20.68 12.67 1.36
N GLU A 202 -20.28 12.48 2.64
CA GLU A 202 -19.14 13.16 3.24
C GLU A 202 -17.84 12.36 3.09
N SER A 203 -16.74 13.06 2.76
CA SER A 203 -15.39 12.47 2.75
C SER A 203 -14.90 12.25 4.18
N LYS A 204 -14.56 11.03 4.53
CA LYS A 204 -14.07 10.63 5.87
C LYS A 204 -12.58 10.94 6.11
N LEU A 205 -11.90 11.69 5.21
CA LEU A 205 -10.48 12.05 5.28
C LEU A 205 -10.27 13.47 5.82
N ASN A 206 -9.38 13.64 6.84
CA ASN A 206 -9.01 14.91 7.45
C ASN A 206 -7.65 15.42 6.94
N THR A 207 -7.61 16.60 6.31
CA THR A 207 -6.51 17.11 5.49
C THR A 207 -5.30 17.69 6.28
N ILE A 208 -5.44 18.16 7.52
CA ILE A 208 -4.42 18.97 8.20
C ILE A 208 -3.42 18.16 9.06
N SER A 209 -3.80 16.98 9.53
CA SER A 209 -2.86 16.12 10.30
C SER A 209 -1.92 15.30 9.38
N ASP A 210 -2.06 15.42 8.07
CA ASP A 210 -1.51 14.45 7.11
C ASP A 210 -0.06 14.73 6.69
N GLY A 211 0.44 15.97 6.72
CA GLY A 211 1.83 16.26 6.32
C GLY A 211 2.89 15.57 7.18
N THR A 212 2.72 15.58 8.51
CA THR A 212 3.64 14.89 9.43
C THR A 212 3.48 13.37 9.37
N LYS A 213 2.26 12.89 9.15
CA LYS A 213 1.99 11.45 8.95
C LYS A 213 2.63 10.95 7.65
N VAL A 214 2.50 11.71 6.56
CA VAL A 214 3.15 11.40 5.28
C VAL A 214 4.66 11.32 5.45
N LEU A 215 5.30 12.32 6.07
CA LEU A 215 6.75 12.31 6.28
C LEU A 215 7.19 11.12 7.15
N ARG A 216 6.46 10.84 8.23
CA ARG A 216 6.73 9.66 9.09
C ARG A 216 6.57 8.36 8.30
N THR A 217 5.57 8.24 7.45
CA THR A 217 5.37 7.08 6.60
C THR A 217 6.52 6.90 5.62
N ILE A 218 6.98 7.98 4.96
CA ILE A 218 8.12 7.97 4.05
C ILE A 218 9.39 7.47 4.75
N VAL A 219 9.73 8.05 5.92
CA VAL A 219 10.91 7.64 6.70
C VAL A 219 10.81 6.18 7.11
N ARG A 220 9.63 5.73 7.57
CA ARG A 220 9.37 4.33 7.90
C ARG A 220 9.58 3.43 6.71
N LEU A 221 8.99 3.75 5.54
CA LEU A 221 9.12 2.98 4.31
C LEU A 221 10.58 2.87 3.86
N PHE A 222 11.32 3.99 3.89
CA PHE A 222 12.72 3.97 3.52
C PHE A 222 13.57 3.11 4.46
N ARG A 223 13.31 3.21 5.78
CA ARG A 223 13.98 2.37 6.79
C ARG A 223 13.68 0.88 6.60
N ASP A 224 12.40 0.54 6.38
CA ASP A 224 11.94 -0.86 6.40
C ASP A 224 12.24 -1.57 5.07
N TYR A 225 12.20 -0.86 3.94
CA TYR A 225 12.39 -1.46 2.61
C TYR A 225 13.79 -1.23 2.00
N LYS A 226 14.54 -0.24 2.44
CA LYS A 226 15.95 -0.01 2.03
C LYS A 226 16.85 0.19 3.27
N PRO A 227 16.88 -0.80 4.18
CA PRO A 227 17.54 -0.62 5.48
C PRO A 227 19.03 -0.32 5.34
N MET A 228 19.76 -1.00 4.45
CA MET A 228 21.18 -0.74 4.25
C MET A 228 21.45 0.69 3.78
N SER A 229 20.63 1.23 2.87
CA SER A 229 20.76 2.61 2.41
C SER A 229 20.43 3.61 3.54
N PHE A 230 19.35 3.37 4.29
CA PHE A 230 18.94 4.24 5.40
C PHE A 230 20.00 4.30 6.50
N PHE A 231 20.40 3.16 7.02
CA PHE A 231 21.38 3.08 8.10
C PHE A 231 22.80 3.38 7.62
N GLY A 232 23.14 3.09 6.37
CA GLY A 232 24.40 3.46 5.75
C GLY A 232 24.59 4.98 5.64
N ILE A 233 23.54 5.72 5.23
CA ILE A 233 23.55 7.19 5.21
C ILE A 233 23.69 7.72 6.65
N LEU A 234 22.92 7.18 7.59
CA LEU A 234 23.02 7.59 9.00
C LEU A 234 24.43 7.33 9.56
N ALA A 235 24.99 6.16 9.33
CA ALA A 235 26.35 5.80 9.74
C ALA A 235 27.39 6.73 9.11
N GLY A 236 27.26 7.01 7.81
CA GLY A 236 28.14 7.95 7.11
C GLY A 236 28.08 9.36 7.69
N MET A 237 26.87 9.89 7.96
CA MET A 237 26.71 11.20 8.61
C MET A 237 27.35 11.25 10.00
N LEU A 238 27.14 10.22 10.83
CA LEU A 238 27.73 10.13 12.15
C LEU A 238 29.26 10.02 12.09
N ALA A 239 29.80 9.22 11.16
CA ALA A 239 31.24 9.10 10.97
C ALA A 239 31.88 10.42 10.53
N VAL A 240 31.29 11.12 9.55
CA VAL A 240 31.76 12.44 9.11
C VAL A 240 31.71 13.45 10.26
N LEU A 241 30.65 13.45 11.05
CA LEU A 241 30.52 14.32 12.23
C LEU A 241 31.63 14.00 13.25
N ALA A 242 31.85 12.73 13.58
CA ALA A 242 32.91 12.32 14.52
C ALA A 242 34.28 12.75 14.04
N ILE A 243 34.61 12.55 12.76
CA ILE A 243 35.88 12.97 12.16
C ILE A 243 36.03 14.50 12.18
N ALA A 244 34.99 15.24 11.82
CA ALA A 244 35.03 16.70 11.81
C ALA A 244 35.34 17.30 13.19
N PHE A 245 34.77 16.74 14.26
CA PHE A 245 35.08 17.18 15.64
C PHE A 245 36.41 16.61 16.14
N PHE A 246 36.90 15.49 15.62
CA PHE A 246 38.20 14.92 15.98
C PHE A 246 39.37 15.71 15.40
N ILE A 247 39.26 16.27 14.18
CA ILE A 247 40.34 17.01 13.52
C ILE A 247 40.95 18.11 14.42
N PRO A 248 40.16 19.03 15.02
CA PRO A 248 40.73 20.05 15.90
C PRO A 248 41.47 19.48 17.13
N VAL A 249 40.97 18.39 17.72
CA VAL A 249 41.62 17.71 18.84
C VAL A 249 42.96 17.10 18.43
N PHE A 250 42.99 16.46 17.25
CA PHE A 250 44.21 15.87 16.70
C PHE A 250 45.27 16.93 16.34
N VAL A 251 44.88 18.04 15.72
CA VAL A 251 45.75 19.15 15.37
C VAL A 251 46.34 19.80 16.64
N GLU A 252 45.57 19.97 17.70
CA GLU A 252 46.04 20.49 18.98
C GLU A 252 47.07 19.53 19.64
N TYR A 253 46.76 18.24 19.63
CA TYR A 253 47.65 17.21 20.14
C TYR A 253 49.01 17.19 19.40
N THR A 254 49.02 17.29 18.05
CA THR A 254 50.28 17.32 17.27
C THR A 254 51.13 18.54 17.55
N LYS A 255 50.56 19.67 18.01
CA LYS A 255 51.25 20.90 18.34
C LYS A 255 51.75 20.96 19.79
N THR A 256 50.98 20.41 20.73
CA THR A 256 51.23 20.60 22.17
C THR A 256 51.64 19.31 22.88
N GLY A 257 51.43 18.13 22.27
CA GLY A 257 51.58 16.84 22.93
C GLY A 257 50.53 16.52 23.98
N LEU A 258 49.53 17.40 24.16
CA LEU A 258 48.53 17.30 25.23
C LEU A 258 47.11 17.22 24.60
N VAL A 259 46.22 16.51 25.28
CA VAL A 259 44.80 16.42 24.90
C VAL A 259 43.98 17.33 25.79
N SER A 260 43.91 18.63 25.47
CA SER A 260 43.21 19.64 26.28
C SER A 260 41.68 19.49 26.17
N ARG A 261 41.18 18.97 25.05
CA ARG A 261 39.73 18.81 24.79
C ARG A 261 39.26 17.39 25.00
N PHE A 262 39.58 16.83 26.18
CA PHE A 262 39.24 15.44 26.53
C PHE A 262 37.74 15.10 26.39
N PRO A 263 36.76 15.93 26.84
CA PRO A 263 35.35 15.66 26.62
C PRO A 263 34.97 15.52 25.14
N THR A 264 35.56 16.36 24.25
CA THR A 264 35.31 16.30 22.81
C THR A 264 35.85 15.01 22.21
N LEU A 265 37.04 14.55 22.63
CA LEU A 265 37.59 13.27 22.20
C LEU A 265 36.67 12.10 22.54
N PHE A 266 36.13 12.06 23.79
CA PHE A 266 35.16 11.04 24.19
C PHE A 266 33.90 11.10 23.36
N MET A 267 33.35 12.29 23.11
CA MET A 267 32.17 12.46 22.22
C MET A 267 32.44 11.94 20.79
N CYS A 268 33.62 12.20 20.24
CA CYS A 268 34.00 11.66 18.92
C CYS A 268 34.04 10.13 18.93
N GLY A 269 34.62 9.52 20.00
CA GLY A 269 34.67 8.07 20.14
C GLY A 269 33.29 7.43 20.23
N PHE A 270 32.41 7.97 21.07
CA PHE A 270 31.03 7.48 21.17
C PHE A 270 30.22 7.69 19.88
N THR A 271 30.41 8.81 19.19
CA THR A 271 29.75 9.06 17.91
C THR A 271 30.23 8.10 16.82
N MET A 272 31.53 7.81 16.78
CA MET A 272 32.07 6.80 15.85
C MET A 272 31.55 5.39 16.19
N LEU A 273 31.47 5.03 17.47
CA LEU A 273 30.89 3.75 17.89
C LEU A 273 29.41 3.64 17.46
N ALA A 274 28.64 4.73 17.63
CA ALA A 274 27.26 4.79 17.15
C ALA A 274 27.16 4.65 15.62
N ALA A 275 28.09 5.23 14.87
CA ALA A 275 28.16 5.06 13.40
C ALA A 275 28.38 3.60 13.01
N ILE A 276 29.33 2.92 13.68
CA ILE A 276 29.61 1.49 13.45
C ILE A 276 28.38 0.63 13.79
N GLN A 277 27.72 0.90 14.93
CA GLN A 277 26.49 0.20 15.32
C GLN A 277 25.37 0.39 14.30
N ALA A 278 25.17 1.62 13.80
CA ALA A 278 24.18 1.90 12.74
C ALA A 278 24.47 1.12 11.47
N PHE A 279 25.76 1.05 11.05
CA PHE A 279 26.15 0.27 9.87
C PHE A 279 25.83 -1.22 10.03
N PHE A 280 26.19 -1.83 11.17
CA PHE A 280 25.87 -3.23 11.44
C PHE A 280 24.36 -3.48 11.54
N ALA A 281 23.60 -2.56 12.15
CA ALA A 281 22.14 -2.64 12.16
C ALA A 281 21.54 -2.67 10.74
N GLY A 282 22.04 -1.81 9.84
CA GLY A 282 21.65 -1.82 8.44
C GLY A 282 21.96 -3.14 7.74
N MET A 283 23.12 -3.74 8.00
CA MET A 283 23.53 -5.02 7.42
C MET A 283 22.64 -6.17 7.91
N ILE A 284 22.35 -6.24 9.21
CA ILE A 284 21.48 -7.26 9.80
C ILE A 284 20.07 -7.16 9.22
N LEU A 285 19.50 -5.96 9.18
CA LEU A 285 18.17 -5.74 8.63
C LEU A 285 18.09 -6.06 7.12
N GLN A 286 19.15 -5.78 6.36
CA GLN A 286 19.23 -6.16 4.94
C GLN A 286 19.23 -7.68 4.77
N THR A 287 19.97 -8.42 5.60
CA THR A 287 19.97 -9.89 5.59
C THR A 287 18.60 -10.46 5.94
N MET A 288 17.93 -9.89 6.96
CA MET A 288 16.56 -10.26 7.33
C MET A 288 15.57 -10.00 6.18
N LYS A 289 15.72 -8.88 5.48
CA LYS A 289 14.90 -8.58 4.29
C LYS A 289 15.10 -9.62 3.20
N MET A 290 16.34 -9.99 2.89
CA MET A 290 16.63 -11.01 1.88
C MET A 290 16.03 -12.36 2.25
N LYS A 291 16.11 -12.75 3.52
CA LYS A 291 15.46 -13.97 4.02
C LYS A 291 13.94 -13.90 3.86
N ASN A 292 13.32 -12.78 4.20
CA ASN A 292 11.88 -12.59 4.02
C ASN A 292 11.43 -12.70 2.55
N LEU A 293 12.28 -12.25 1.59
CA LEU A 293 11.99 -12.46 0.16
C LEU A 293 12.08 -13.94 -0.22
N GLN A 294 13.07 -14.68 0.28
CA GLN A 294 13.20 -16.12 0.03
C GLN A 294 12.00 -16.88 0.62
N ASP A 295 11.60 -16.58 1.86
CA ASP A 295 10.46 -17.20 2.52
C ASP A 295 9.15 -16.90 1.73
N PHE A 296 9.01 -15.70 1.20
CA PHE A 296 7.87 -15.32 0.36
C PHE A 296 7.81 -16.12 -0.94
N GLU A 297 8.92 -16.30 -1.65
CA GLU A 297 8.97 -17.09 -2.90
C GLU A 297 8.59 -18.57 -2.64
N MET A 298 8.99 -19.12 -1.50
CA MET A 298 8.59 -20.47 -1.11
C MET A 298 7.08 -20.55 -0.81
N GLU A 299 6.54 -19.57 -0.09
CA GLU A 299 5.09 -19.48 0.20
C GLU A 299 4.28 -19.31 -1.10
N LEU A 300 4.77 -18.51 -2.04
CA LEU A 300 4.12 -18.30 -3.34
C LEU A 300 4.00 -19.61 -4.13
N GLN A 301 4.99 -20.49 -4.05
CA GLN A 301 4.90 -21.82 -4.68
C GLN A 301 3.77 -22.65 -4.06
N HIS A 302 3.60 -22.64 -2.73
CA HIS A 302 2.51 -23.33 -2.07
C HIS A 302 1.13 -22.74 -2.45
N ILE A 303 1.04 -21.42 -2.55
CA ILE A 303 -0.18 -20.72 -2.99
C ILE A 303 -0.54 -21.13 -4.42
N ASN A 304 0.43 -21.16 -5.32
CA ASN A 304 0.22 -21.56 -6.72
C ASN A 304 -0.19 -23.04 -6.87
N THR A 305 0.40 -23.92 -6.06
CA THR A 305 -0.02 -25.34 -6.03
C THR A 305 -1.48 -25.47 -5.58
N ARG A 306 -1.85 -24.77 -4.50
CA ARG A 306 -3.23 -24.74 -4.02
C ARG A 306 -4.20 -24.15 -5.06
N TYR A 307 -3.79 -23.13 -5.77
CA TYR A 307 -4.57 -22.55 -6.87
C TYR A 307 -4.84 -23.56 -7.97
N ALA A 308 -3.81 -24.31 -8.42
CA ALA A 308 -3.96 -25.35 -9.41
C ALA A 308 -4.94 -26.46 -8.95
N GLU A 309 -4.83 -26.91 -7.70
CA GLU A 309 -5.76 -27.89 -7.11
C GLU A 309 -7.21 -27.40 -7.05
N LEU A 310 -7.43 -26.09 -6.84
CA LEU A 310 -8.77 -25.51 -6.85
C LEU A 310 -9.35 -25.43 -8.26
N MET A 311 -8.51 -25.19 -9.26
CA MET A 311 -8.91 -25.16 -10.68
C MET A 311 -9.26 -26.55 -11.23
N GLU A 312 -8.56 -27.61 -10.78
CA GLU A 312 -8.85 -29.00 -11.20
C GLU A 312 -10.16 -29.57 -10.62
N LYS A 313 -10.70 -28.97 -9.57
CA LYS A 313 -11.93 -29.40 -8.90
C LYS A 313 -13.22 -28.78 -9.48
N GLU A 314 -13.09 -27.83 -10.39
CA GLU A 314 -14.21 -27.23 -11.16
C GLU A 314 -14.43 -27.95 -12.48
#